data_02b2f92964767664259e61549968de22
#
_entry.id   02b2f92964767664259e61549968de22
#
_cell.length_a   1.000
_cell.length_b   1.000
_cell.length_c   1.000
_cell.angle_alpha   90.00
_cell.angle_beta   90.00
_cell.angle_gamma   90.00
#
_symmetry.space_group_name_H-M   'P 1'
#
loop_
_entity.id
_entity.type
_entity.pdbx_description
1 polymer ?
#
loop_
_entity_poly.entity_id
_entity_poly.type
_entity_poly.pdbx_seq_one_letter_code
_entity_poly.pdbx_strand_id
1 'polypeptide(L)'
;AINGNVCNSYPRVASFAKEAGWEFMGHGFLQGPTHRLTYQKETIQRAVDSIADFVGEQPRSWESPGLTETEETLDFLRAAGIEYVADWVIDDLPQEIETPFGTITTVPYSVETNDITIYALQQHKSDEFLNRGKGQFDRLYEEAEHNARIMVISVHPYITGVPHLS
;
A
#
# COMPACT_ATOMS: atom_id res chain seq x y z
N ALA A 1 2.36 4.34 1.12
CA ALA A 1 3.12 3.65 0.08
C ALA A 1 3.95 4.65 -0.74
N ILE A 2 5.14 4.27 -1.18
CA ILE A 2 6.05 5.14 -1.93
C ILE A 2 6.78 4.37 -3.04
N ASN A 3 6.83 4.96 -4.25
CA ASN A 3 7.69 4.42 -5.30
C ASN A 3 9.17 4.67 -4.97
N GLY A 4 10.05 3.67 -5.16
CA GLY A 4 11.47 3.78 -4.84
C GLY A 4 12.17 4.98 -5.52
N ASN A 5 11.75 5.33 -6.73
CA ASN A 5 12.31 6.48 -7.44
C ASN A 5 11.96 7.85 -6.81
N VAL A 6 10.96 7.93 -5.94
CA VAL A 6 10.65 9.19 -5.22
C VAL A 6 11.81 9.58 -4.31
N CYS A 7 12.46 8.61 -3.67
CA CYS A 7 13.65 8.86 -2.84
C CYS A 7 14.79 9.53 -3.62
N ASN A 8 14.90 9.20 -4.93
CA ASN A 8 15.95 9.76 -5.81
C ASN A 8 15.51 11.06 -6.49
N SER A 9 14.30 11.09 -7.06
CA SER A 9 13.84 12.20 -7.90
C SER A 9 13.18 13.33 -7.11
N TYR A 10 12.61 13.01 -5.95
CA TYR A 10 11.90 13.96 -5.08
C TYR A 10 12.32 13.81 -3.61
N PRO A 11 13.64 13.89 -3.29
CA PRO A 11 14.15 13.59 -1.95
C PRO A 11 13.54 14.48 -0.85
N ARG A 12 13.12 15.71 -1.18
CA ARG A 12 12.46 16.59 -0.20
C ARG A 12 11.11 16.02 0.28
N VAL A 13 10.33 15.36 -0.61
CA VAL A 13 9.06 14.73 -0.24
C VAL A 13 9.33 13.53 0.67
N ALA A 14 10.29 12.69 0.30
CA ALA A 14 10.69 11.54 1.10
C ALA A 14 11.27 11.99 2.47
N SER A 15 12.11 13.04 2.51
CA SER A 15 12.65 13.58 3.77
C SER A 15 11.55 14.06 4.70
N PHE A 16 10.55 14.78 4.17
CA PHE A 16 9.43 15.26 4.97
C PHE A 16 8.64 14.08 5.61
N ALA A 17 8.36 13.04 4.84
CA ALA A 17 7.69 11.85 5.37
C ALA A 17 8.53 11.15 6.45
N LYS A 18 9.84 11.01 6.22
CA LYS A 18 10.78 10.43 7.19
C LYS A 18 10.85 11.26 8.49
N GLU A 19 10.98 12.58 8.39
CA GLU A 19 11.00 13.49 9.53
C GLU A 19 9.68 13.51 10.31
N ALA A 20 8.56 13.30 9.62
CA ALA A 20 7.24 13.14 10.24
C ALA A 20 7.02 11.76 10.88
N GLY A 21 8.00 10.85 10.81
CA GLY A 21 7.91 9.51 11.40
C GLY A 21 7.00 8.54 10.64
N TRP A 22 6.79 8.76 9.33
CA TRP A 22 5.99 7.85 8.52
C TRP A 22 6.73 6.56 8.22
N GLU A 23 6.04 5.45 8.25
CA GLU A 23 6.54 4.17 7.75
C GLU A 23 6.56 4.17 6.21
N PHE A 24 7.60 3.59 5.64
CA PHE A 24 7.78 3.50 4.19
C PHE A 24 7.36 2.12 3.69
N MET A 25 6.20 2.06 3.06
CA MET A 25 5.71 0.89 2.33
C MET A 25 6.16 0.98 0.87
N GLY A 26 6.76 -0.08 0.33
CA GLY A 26 7.16 -0.13 -1.08
C GLY A 26 5.96 -0.14 -2.02
N HIS A 27 6.10 0.55 -3.17
CA HIS A 27 5.03 0.70 -4.18
C HIS A 27 5.60 0.70 -5.61
N GLY A 28 6.41 -0.31 -5.94
CA GLY A 28 7.16 -0.32 -7.20
C GLY A 28 8.33 0.68 -7.23
N PHE A 29 9.14 0.60 -8.27
CA PHE A 29 10.20 1.60 -8.49
C PHE A 29 9.65 2.88 -9.14
N LEU A 30 8.82 2.71 -10.18
CA LEU A 30 8.04 3.75 -10.83
C LEU A 30 6.56 3.36 -10.78
N GLN A 31 5.67 4.36 -10.88
CA GLN A 31 4.24 4.11 -10.95
C GLN A 31 3.90 3.44 -12.29
N GLY A 32 3.45 2.19 -12.21
CA GLY A 32 3.06 1.41 -13.37
C GLY A 32 2.66 -0.02 -13.02
N PRO A 33 1.82 -0.67 -13.84
CA PRO A 33 1.31 -2.00 -13.53
C PRO A 33 2.41 -3.04 -13.39
N THR A 34 2.44 -3.75 -12.26
CA THR A 34 3.45 -4.76 -11.92
C THR A 34 3.48 -5.90 -12.95
N HIS A 35 2.30 -6.38 -13.40
CA HIS A 35 2.19 -7.44 -14.40
C HIS A 35 2.75 -7.10 -15.80
N ARG A 36 3.08 -5.83 -16.07
CA ARG A 36 3.70 -5.37 -17.32
C ARG A 36 5.22 -5.24 -17.24
N LEU A 37 5.80 -5.48 -16.07
CA LEU A 37 7.24 -5.40 -15.90
C LEU A 37 7.92 -6.63 -16.51
N THR A 38 8.86 -6.40 -17.44
CA THR A 38 9.67 -7.46 -18.04
C THR A 38 10.64 -8.08 -17.03
N TYR A 39 11.18 -7.27 -16.12
CA TYR A 39 12.13 -7.67 -15.07
C TYR A 39 11.54 -7.31 -13.70
N GLN A 40 10.50 -8.07 -13.31
CA GLN A 40 9.72 -7.78 -12.12
C GLN A 40 10.56 -7.90 -10.84
N LYS A 41 11.30 -9.01 -10.70
CA LYS A 41 12.15 -9.29 -9.55
C LYS A 41 13.19 -8.19 -9.31
N GLU A 42 13.91 -7.83 -10.36
CA GLU A 42 14.95 -6.80 -10.31
C GLU A 42 14.36 -5.41 -10.03
N THR A 43 13.17 -5.14 -10.56
CA THR A 43 12.48 -3.87 -10.32
C THR A 43 11.99 -3.75 -8.88
N ILE A 44 11.47 -4.84 -8.31
CA ILE A 44 11.08 -4.91 -6.88
C ILE A 44 12.32 -4.70 -6.01
N GLN A 45 13.39 -5.46 -6.24
CA GLN A 45 14.63 -5.33 -5.47
C GLN A 45 15.17 -3.90 -5.53
N ARG A 46 15.21 -3.30 -6.72
CA ARG A 46 15.65 -1.92 -6.91
C ARG A 46 14.79 -0.91 -6.11
N ALA A 47 13.48 -1.14 -6.02
CA ALA A 47 12.60 -0.29 -5.22
C ALA A 47 12.91 -0.42 -3.73
N VAL A 48 13.06 -1.64 -3.25
CA VAL A 48 13.42 -1.95 -1.86
C VAL A 48 14.76 -1.32 -1.50
N ASP A 49 15.80 -1.53 -2.31
CA ASP A 49 17.14 -0.97 -2.09
C ASP A 49 17.12 0.56 -2.06
N SER A 50 16.40 1.20 -3.01
CA SER A 50 16.31 2.66 -3.08
C SER A 50 15.62 3.27 -1.84
N ILE A 51 14.61 2.60 -1.30
CA ILE A 51 13.95 3.02 -0.06
C ILE A 51 14.88 2.78 1.13
N ALA A 52 15.50 1.60 1.22
CA ALA A 52 16.42 1.25 2.29
C ALA A 52 17.62 2.20 2.39
N ASP A 53 18.24 2.52 1.26
CA ASP A 53 19.37 3.47 1.19
C ASP A 53 18.97 4.88 1.67
N PHE A 54 17.75 5.30 1.37
CA PHE A 54 17.26 6.62 1.78
C PHE A 54 16.82 6.65 3.25
N VAL A 55 16.05 5.66 3.68
CA VAL A 55 15.47 5.61 5.04
C VAL A 55 16.52 5.17 6.07
N GLY A 56 17.42 4.27 5.69
CA GLY A 56 18.40 3.63 6.57
C GLY A 56 17.93 2.29 7.14
N GLU A 57 16.74 1.84 6.74
CA GLU A 57 16.18 0.53 7.08
C GLU A 57 15.37 -0.02 5.92
N GLN A 58 15.27 -1.32 5.82
CA GLN A 58 14.53 -2.00 4.75
C GLN A 58 13.02 -1.86 4.96
N PRO A 59 12.24 -1.51 3.91
CA PRO A 59 10.79 -1.55 3.99
C PRO A 59 10.31 -2.99 4.24
N ARG A 60 9.38 -3.15 5.17
CA ARG A 60 8.82 -4.45 5.54
C ARG A 60 7.48 -4.71 4.86
N SER A 61 6.87 -3.70 4.27
CA SER A 61 5.53 -3.76 3.70
C SER A 61 5.52 -3.32 2.25
N TRP A 62 4.54 -3.83 1.49
CA TRP A 62 4.39 -3.56 0.07
C TRP A 62 2.92 -3.50 -0.34
N GLU A 63 2.66 -2.62 -1.30
CA GLU A 63 1.43 -2.56 -2.09
C GLU A 63 1.82 -2.35 -3.55
N SER A 64 1.40 -3.25 -4.43
CA SER A 64 1.70 -3.12 -5.87
C SER A 64 0.88 -2.01 -6.51
N PRO A 65 1.47 -1.20 -7.41
CA PRO A 65 0.75 -0.14 -8.10
C PRO A 65 -0.53 -0.65 -8.77
N GLY A 66 -1.67 -0.16 -8.28
CA GLY A 66 -2.99 -0.54 -8.77
C GLY A 66 -3.38 -1.99 -8.51
N LEU A 67 -2.78 -2.66 -7.53
CA LEU A 67 -3.01 -4.07 -7.19
C LEU A 67 -2.84 -4.99 -8.40
N THR A 68 -1.78 -4.78 -9.18
CA THR A 68 -1.58 -5.42 -10.50
C THR A 68 -0.44 -6.43 -10.49
N GLU A 69 -0.37 -7.22 -9.45
CA GLU A 69 0.61 -8.29 -9.28
C GLU A 69 0.43 -9.47 -10.24
N THR A 70 1.42 -10.36 -10.27
CA THR A 70 1.37 -11.69 -10.88
C THR A 70 1.46 -12.76 -9.80
N GLU A 71 1.29 -14.02 -10.17
CA GLU A 71 1.43 -15.14 -9.23
C GLU A 71 2.82 -15.19 -8.59
N GLU A 72 3.87 -14.80 -9.32
CA GLU A 72 5.24 -14.79 -8.81
C GLU A 72 5.59 -13.56 -7.97
N THR A 73 4.74 -12.52 -7.95
CA THR A 73 5.04 -11.27 -7.23
C THR A 73 5.31 -11.51 -5.75
N LEU A 74 4.52 -12.36 -5.08
CA LEU A 74 4.71 -12.66 -3.66
C LEU A 74 6.06 -13.32 -3.39
N ASP A 75 6.51 -14.22 -4.27
CA ASP A 75 7.80 -14.87 -4.17
C ASP A 75 8.95 -13.85 -4.26
N PHE A 76 8.86 -12.93 -5.22
CA PHE A 76 9.85 -11.86 -5.39
C PHE A 76 9.86 -10.88 -4.22
N LEU A 77 8.68 -10.52 -3.69
CA LEU A 77 8.56 -9.66 -2.53
C LEU A 77 9.17 -10.33 -1.30
N ARG A 78 8.84 -11.59 -1.04
CA ARG A 78 9.39 -12.30 0.11
C ARG A 78 10.90 -12.51 -0.02
N ALA A 79 11.40 -12.81 -1.22
CA ALA A 79 12.84 -12.91 -1.48
C ALA A 79 13.57 -11.58 -1.27
N ALA A 80 12.91 -10.44 -1.51
CA ALA A 80 13.41 -9.10 -1.24
C ALA A 80 13.26 -8.68 0.23
N GLY A 81 12.74 -9.54 1.11
CA GLY A 81 12.62 -9.30 2.55
C GLY A 81 11.32 -8.62 2.99
N ILE A 82 10.35 -8.49 2.11
CA ILE A 82 9.01 -7.98 2.48
C ILE A 82 8.29 -9.03 3.34
N GLU A 83 7.65 -8.57 4.40
CA GLU A 83 6.95 -9.40 5.38
C GLU A 83 5.42 -9.25 5.26
N TYR A 84 4.95 -8.08 4.86
CA TYR A 84 3.53 -7.74 4.77
C TYR A 84 3.17 -7.23 3.38
N VAL A 85 2.02 -7.67 2.86
CA VAL A 85 1.53 -7.25 1.55
C VAL A 85 0.06 -6.86 1.61
N ALA A 86 -0.30 -5.76 0.96
CA ALA A 86 -1.67 -5.25 0.89
C ALA A 86 -2.40 -5.66 -0.41
N ASP A 87 -1.74 -6.38 -1.31
CA ASP A 87 -2.27 -6.70 -2.64
C ASP A 87 -3.37 -7.77 -2.63
N TRP A 88 -3.19 -8.80 -1.80
CA TRP A 88 -4.08 -9.96 -1.75
C TRP A 88 -5.05 -9.86 -0.59
N VAL A 89 -6.26 -9.39 -0.86
CA VAL A 89 -7.34 -9.33 0.13
C VAL A 89 -8.08 -10.66 0.11
N ILE A 90 -7.69 -11.56 1.00
CA ILE A 90 -8.23 -12.93 1.07
C ILE A 90 -9.37 -13.00 2.08
N ASP A 91 -9.25 -12.23 3.16
CA ASP A 91 -10.17 -12.24 4.31
C ASP A 91 -10.18 -10.84 4.95
N ASP A 92 -11.09 -10.61 5.90
CA ASP A 92 -11.15 -9.41 6.76
C ASP A 92 -10.02 -9.39 7.81
N LEU A 93 -9.26 -10.46 7.93
CA LEU A 93 -8.13 -10.62 8.83
C LEU A 93 -6.83 -10.87 8.05
N PRO A 94 -5.67 -10.53 8.62
CA PRO A 94 -4.40 -10.94 8.05
C PRO A 94 -4.32 -12.45 7.86
N GLN A 95 -3.81 -12.86 6.70
CA GLN A 95 -3.62 -14.26 6.35
C GLN A 95 -2.17 -14.51 5.97
N GLU A 96 -1.67 -15.68 6.32
CA GLU A 96 -0.34 -16.11 5.94
C GLU A 96 -0.38 -16.86 4.61
N ILE A 97 0.52 -16.50 3.70
CA ILE A 97 0.74 -17.18 2.42
C ILE A 97 2.16 -17.74 2.43
N GLU A 98 2.27 -19.03 2.15
CA GLU A 98 3.55 -19.69 1.98
C GLU A 98 4.16 -19.37 0.61
N THR A 99 5.43 -19.01 0.60
CA THR A 99 6.23 -18.83 -0.61
C THR A 99 7.48 -19.71 -0.54
N PRO A 100 8.19 -19.94 -1.64
CA PRO A 100 9.48 -20.65 -1.62
C PRO A 100 10.56 -20.00 -0.75
N PHE A 101 10.37 -18.72 -0.37
CA PHE A 101 11.30 -17.92 0.42
C PHE A 101 10.83 -17.67 1.87
N GLY A 102 9.77 -18.34 2.29
CA GLY A 102 9.14 -18.21 3.61
C GLY A 102 7.77 -17.55 3.54
N THR A 103 7.13 -17.40 4.69
CA THR A 103 5.77 -16.87 4.81
C THR A 103 5.74 -15.36 4.60
N ILE A 104 4.72 -14.88 3.90
CA ILE A 104 4.35 -13.46 3.77
C ILE A 104 2.93 -13.28 4.32
N THR A 105 2.68 -12.18 5.03
CA THR A 105 1.37 -11.91 5.64
C THR A 105 0.58 -10.91 4.79
N THR A 106 -0.63 -11.29 4.38
CA THR A 106 -1.56 -10.34 3.73
C THR A 106 -2.22 -9.45 4.78
N VAL A 107 -2.44 -8.19 4.42
CA VAL A 107 -3.16 -7.23 5.25
C VAL A 107 -4.44 -6.83 4.52
N PRO A 108 -5.62 -6.88 5.19
CA PRO A 108 -6.87 -6.48 4.57
C PRO A 108 -6.79 -5.04 4.03
N TYR A 109 -6.93 -4.88 2.73
CA TYR A 109 -6.93 -3.58 2.04
C TYR A 109 -8.31 -3.34 1.44
N SER A 110 -8.99 -2.29 1.88
CA SER A 110 -10.32 -1.96 1.39
C SER A 110 -10.25 -0.95 0.25
N VAL A 111 -10.65 -1.36 -0.95
CA VAL A 111 -10.79 -0.45 -2.10
C VAL A 111 -11.99 0.50 -1.94
N GLU A 112 -12.93 0.18 -1.07
CA GLU A 112 -14.12 1.00 -0.77
C GLU A 112 -13.78 2.27 -0.01
N THR A 113 -12.69 2.26 0.76
CA THR A 113 -12.15 3.41 1.50
C THR A 113 -10.90 4.00 0.85
N ASN A 114 -10.82 3.91 -0.47
CA ASN A 114 -9.77 4.49 -1.31
C ASN A 114 -10.33 5.68 -2.09
N ASP A 115 -9.66 6.83 -2.00
CA ASP A 115 -10.09 8.08 -2.65
C ASP A 115 -10.11 8.00 -4.19
N ILE A 116 -9.22 7.20 -4.82
CA ILE A 116 -9.30 6.93 -6.27
C ILE A 116 -10.62 6.26 -6.62
N THR A 117 -11.00 5.23 -5.87
CA THR A 117 -12.25 4.51 -6.10
C THR A 117 -13.44 5.44 -5.95
N ILE A 118 -13.49 6.22 -4.87
CA ILE A 118 -14.63 7.08 -4.55
C ILE A 118 -14.74 8.25 -5.53
N TYR A 119 -13.65 9.00 -5.71
CA TYR A 119 -13.70 10.26 -6.44
C TYR A 119 -13.37 10.13 -7.93
N ALA A 120 -12.33 9.36 -8.28
CA ALA A 120 -11.89 9.28 -9.66
C ALA A 120 -12.68 8.25 -10.48
N LEU A 121 -13.03 7.09 -9.91
CA LEU A 121 -13.75 6.04 -10.63
C LEU A 121 -15.27 6.17 -10.48
N GLN A 122 -15.78 6.32 -9.27
CA GLN A 122 -17.22 6.37 -9.00
C GLN A 122 -17.81 7.79 -9.02
N GLN A 123 -16.97 8.82 -9.04
CA GLN A 123 -17.35 10.24 -9.15
C GLN A 123 -18.35 10.70 -8.07
N HIS A 124 -18.16 10.21 -6.84
CA HIS A 124 -18.96 10.62 -5.70
C HIS A 124 -18.64 12.05 -5.22
N LYS A 125 -19.53 12.59 -4.40
CA LYS A 125 -19.35 13.89 -3.74
C LYS A 125 -18.27 13.83 -2.67
N SER A 126 -17.77 14.99 -2.26
CA SER A 126 -16.70 15.13 -1.28
C SER A 126 -16.98 14.52 0.10
N ASP A 127 -18.26 14.44 0.51
CA ASP A 127 -18.66 13.86 1.79
C ASP A 127 -18.70 12.31 1.81
N GLU A 128 -18.65 11.67 0.64
CA GLU A 128 -18.75 10.21 0.54
C GLU A 128 -17.59 9.48 1.22
N PHE A 129 -16.38 10.02 1.14
CA PHE A 129 -15.22 9.41 1.79
C PHE A 129 -15.37 9.35 3.31
N LEU A 130 -15.85 10.46 3.90
CA LEU A 130 -16.16 10.52 5.33
C LEU A 130 -17.26 9.53 5.71
N ASN A 131 -18.33 9.47 4.90
CA ASN A 131 -19.47 8.59 5.15
C ASN A 131 -19.07 7.11 5.13
N ARG A 132 -18.29 6.69 4.12
CA ARG A 132 -17.79 5.32 4.04
C ARG A 132 -16.79 5.02 5.14
N GLY A 133 -15.83 5.91 5.38
CA GLY A 133 -14.83 5.73 6.43
C GLY A 133 -15.48 5.58 7.80
N LYS A 134 -16.48 6.39 8.10
CA LYS A 134 -17.24 6.29 9.36
C LYS A 134 -18.03 5.00 9.45
N GLY A 135 -18.78 4.63 8.40
CA GLY A 135 -19.56 3.40 8.38
C GLY A 135 -18.71 2.15 8.54
N GLN A 136 -17.56 2.12 7.86
CA GLN A 136 -16.59 1.03 7.98
C GLN A 136 -16.00 0.96 9.39
N PHE A 137 -15.59 2.12 9.95
CA PHE A 137 -15.06 2.18 11.31
C PHE A 137 -16.08 1.68 12.33
N ASP A 138 -17.31 2.21 12.30
CA ASP A 138 -18.36 1.86 13.26
C ASP A 138 -18.61 0.33 13.24
N ARG A 139 -18.67 -0.28 12.04
CA ARG A 139 -18.87 -1.72 11.89
C ARG A 139 -17.69 -2.54 12.44
N LEU A 140 -16.48 -2.20 12.04
CA LEU A 140 -15.28 -2.91 12.50
C LEU A 140 -15.06 -2.74 14.00
N TYR A 141 -15.43 -1.57 14.55
CA TYR A 141 -15.34 -1.31 15.99
C TYR A 141 -16.29 -2.23 16.80
N GLU A 142 -17.53 -2.42 16.33
CA GLU A 142 -18.46 -3.37 16.94
C GLU A 142 -17.94 -4.81 16.88
N GLU A 143 -17.41 -5.23 15.73
CA GLU A 143 -16.88 -6.59 15.54
C GLU A 143 -15.58 -6.84 16.33
N ALA A 144 -14.84 -5.79 16.67
CA ALA A 144 -13.60 -5.88 17.43
C ALA A 144 -13.78 -6.40 18.87
N GLU A 145 -15.02 -6.44 19.38
CA GLU A 145 -15.31 -7.11 20.66
C GLU A 145 -14.98 -8.62 20.62
N HIS A 146 -15.00 -9.22 19.44
CA HIS A 146 -14.82 -10.66 19.27
C HIS A 146 -13.50 -11.05 18.61
N ASN A 147 -13.04 -10.25 17.64
CA ASN A 147 -11.82 -10.50 16.89
C ASN A 147 -11.14 -9.16 16.57
N ALA A 148 -9.80 -9.16 16.53
CA ALA A 148 -9.06 -8.01 16.04
C ALA A 148 -9.54 -7.64 14.63
N ARG A 149 -9.59 -6.33 14.33
CA ARG A 149 -9.97 -5.79 13.02
C ARG A 149 -8.92 -4.80 12.55
N ILE A 150 -8.72 -4.75 11.25
CA ILE A 150 -7.85 -3.78 10.59
C ILE A 150 -8.71 -2.93 9.68
N MET A 151 -8.55 -1.62 9.76
CA MET A 151 -9.14 -0.68 8.82
C MET A 151 -8.04 0.01 8.03
N VAL A 152 -8.14 -0.01 6.72
CA VAL A 152 -7.23 0.70 5.82
C VAL A 152 -7.97 1.86 5.17
N ILE A 153 -7.36 3.04 5.18
CA ILE A 153 -7.82 4.22 4.47
C ILE A 153 -6.70 4.63 3.51
N SER A 154 -7.01 4.67 2.21
CA SER A 154 -6.05 5.05 1.18
C SER A 154 -6.34 6.42 0.64
N VAL A 155 -5.34 7.29 0.72
CA VAL A 155 -5.42 8.68 0.25
C VAL A 155 -4.27 9.01 -0.69
N HIS A 156 -4.58 9.78 -1.72
CA HIS A 156 -3.61 10.28 -2.68
C HIS A 156 -3.58 11.80 -2.61
N PRO A 157 -2.40 12.42 -2.38
CA PRO A 157 -2.30 13.88 -2.19
C PRO A 157 -2.86 14.70 -3.33
N TYR A 158 -2.83 14.19 -4.57
CA TYR A 158 -3.38 14.86 -5.75
C TYR A 158 -4.91 14.74 -5.86
N ILE A 159 -5.56 13.96 -4.99
CA ILE A 159 -7.02 13.84 -4.88
C ILE A 159 -7.47 14.52 -3.60
N THR A 160 -7.25 13.89 -2.45
CA THR A 160 -7.72 14.41 -1.15
C THR A 160 -6.92 15.61 -0.64
N GLY A 161 -5.74 15.89 -1.22
CA GLY A 161 -4.97 17.09 -0.89
C GLY A 161 -5.47 18.39 -1.56
N VAL A 162 -6.56 18.34 -2.34
CA VAL A 162 -7.14 19.52 -2.96
C VAL A 162 -8.30 20.08 -2.14
N PRO A 163 -8.49 21.42 -2.06
CA PRO A 163 -9.41 22.05 -1.10
C PRO A 163 -10.89 21.64 -1.23
N HIS A 164 -11.31 21.20 -2.40
CA HIS A 164 -12.72 20.82 -2.63
C HIS A 164 -13.02 19.34 -2.36
N LEU A 165 -11.98 18.55 -2.02
CA LEU A 165 -12.09 17.13 -1.67
C LEU A 165 -11.53 16.80 -0.28
N SER A 166 -11.01 17.83 0.41
CA SER A 166 -10.43 17.69 1.75
C SER A 166 -11.46 17.94 2.85
#